data_de7d4e016c6633368a95b568c6233a42
#
_entry.id   de7d4e016c6633368a95b568c6233a42
#
_cell.length_a   1.000
_cell.length_b   1.000
_cell.length_c   1.000
_cell.angle_alpha   90.00
_cell.angle_beta   90.00
_cell.angle_gamma   90.00
#
_symmetry.space_group_name_H-M   'P 1'
#
loop_
_entity.id
_entity.type
_entity.pdbx_description
1 polymer ?
#
loop_
_entity_poly.entity_id
_entity_poly.type
_entity_poly.pdbx_seq_one_letter_code
_entity_poly.pdbx_strand_id
1 'polypeptide(L)'
;MNLVVKPFLAPNETHAITKDEAMDFCGKAFGMCYLEDDLETIELELPEESAKRSRGCIKSQHHSGFDHAKHTFYITGISKMLAMILNNQGKYAASEKSGRYTVLDIDDPEENRLRSKWQEIFYGILNERYHDEFYKFYAKPKFTPEQIEAKVKLALTKKAQENSRLVTTVFTKTKMVYSMDIRQLSYMTYEMQHFIETEPDTPFYVRLKADMKEFIAATEEYGLLDRGLSPENKGFELPFFHEVREEEFGLNYSVNAAMSIATFAQNQRHRTVHCTVQWPEEGKEEFFVPEFIKDDPALVQEWIADLKNKTGNGDYPQALLIYVNERGRYEDFITKAYERMCGSAQYEIMRVTVEQYEKYMANVTSKEAREALSKLEPCVRCMFGFKCTAPCQFGPKNALTREF
;
A
#
# COMPACT_ATOMS: atom_id res chain seq x y z
N MET A 1 9.60 5.89 18.68
CA MET A 1 9.28 7.22 18.05
C MET A 1 7.78 7.36 18.08
N ASN A 2 7.25 8.44 18.68
CA ASN A 2 5.81 8.67 18.74
C ASN A 2 5.28 9.11 17.38
N LEU A 3 4.02 8.79 17.10
CA LEU A 3 3.35 9.24 15.88
C LEU A 3 3.18 10.77 15.91
N VAL A 4 3.59 11.43 14.83
CA VAL A 4 3.43 12.87 14.66
C VAL A 4 2.79 13.14 13.30
N VAL A 5 1.71 13.91 13.29
CA VAL A 5 1.05 14.43 12.08
C VAL A 5 1.33 15.92 12.00
N LYS A 6 1.77 16.39 10.84
CA LYS A 6 2.00 17.82 10.59
C LYS A 6 1.41 18.20 9.22
N PRO A 7 0.87 19.42 9.07
CA PRO A 7 0.50 19.93 7.75
C PRO A 7 1.69 19.91 6.79
N PHE A 8 1.42 19.56 5.54
CA PHE A 8 2.36 19.63 4.42
C PHE A 8 1.76 20.60 3.39
N LEU A 9 2.18 21.85 3.45
CA LEU A 9 1.57 22.94 2.71
C LEU A 9 2.02 22.96 1.25
N ALA A 10 1.11 23.27 0.34
CA ALA A 10 1.44 23.61 -1.03
C ALA A 10 2.20 24.97 -1.09
N PRO A 11 2.97 25.24 -2.16
CA PRO A 11 3.81 26.46 -2.24
C PRO A 11 3.09 27.79 -2.01
N ASN A 12 1.79 27.84 -2.26
CA ASN A 12 0.97 29.06 -2.11
C ASN A 12 0.11 29.07 -0.84
N GLU A 13 0.18 28.03 -0.02
CA GLU A 13 -0.54 27.93 1.23
C GLU A 13 0.28 28.53 2.36
N THR A 14 -0.34 29.35 3.18
CA THR A 14 0.28 29.96 4.38
C THR A 14 0.01 29.20 5.66
N HIS A 15 -1.08 28.41 5.69
CA HIS A 15 -1.49 27.55 6.78
C HIS A 15 -2.33 26.38 6.23
N ALA A 16 -2.51 25.33 7.03
CA ALA A 16 -3.44 24.26 6.70
C ALA A 16 -4.87 24.77 6.84
N ILE A 17 -5.76 24.34 5.93
CA ILE A 17 -7.19 24.67 6.04
C ILE A 17 -7.71 24.25 7.41
N THR A 18 -8.34 25.17 8.10
CA THR A 18 -9.01 24.90 9.38
C THR A 18 -10.38 24.24 9.17
N LYS A 19 -10.96 23.70 10.23
CA LYS A 19 -12.30 23.13 10.15
C LYS A 19 -13.35 24.17 9.75
N ASP A 20 -13.25 25.40 10.24
CA ASP A 20 -14.20 26.46 9.93
C ASP A 20 -14.07 26.92 8.47
N GLU A 21 -12.85 27.05 7.96
CA GLU A 21 -12.59 27.33 6.55
C GLU A 21 -13.09 26.17 5.65
N ALA A 22 -12.90 24.93 6.05
CA ALA A 22 -13.42 23.78 5.33
C ALA A 22 -14.95 23.75 5.31
N MET A 23 -15.61 24.13 6.42
CA MET A 23 -17.07 24.22 6.50
C MET A 23 -17.62 25.35 5.65
N ASP A 24 -16.97 26.52 5.63
CA ASP A 24 -17.31 27.62 4.73
C ASP A 24 -17.15 27.18 3.28
N PHE A 25 -15.99 26.67 2.91
CA PHE A 25 -15.68 26.27 1.54
C PHE A 25 -16.63 25.18 1.02
N CYS A 26 -16.86 24.13 1.79
CA CYS A 26 -17.80 23.07 1.40
C CYS A 26 -19.24 23.59 1.36
N GLY A 27 -19.62 24.53 2.25
CA GLY A 27 -20.91 25.16 2.26
C GLY A 27 -21.17 25.99 0.99
N LYS A 28 -20.18 26.74 0.52
CA LYS A 28 -20.23 27.46 -0.76
C LYS A 28 -20.35 26.47 -1.93
N ALA A 29 -19.58 25.38 -1.93
CA ALA A 29 -19.70 24.32 -2.95
C ALA A 29 -21.10 23.69 -2.98
N PHE A 30 -21.71 23.45 -1.82
CA PHE A 30 -23.11 23.02 -1.74
C PHE A 30 -24.09 24.09 -2.21
N GLY A 31 -23.73 25.38 -2.09
CA GLY A 31 -24.53 26.49 -2.62
C GLY A 31 -24.85 26.31 -4.09
N MET A 32 -23.88 25.85 -4.91
CA MET A 32 -24.09 25.54 -6.32
C MET A 32 -25.17 24.50 -6.60
N CYS A 33 -25.52 23.66 -5.63
CA CYS A 33 -26.58 22.64 -5.76
C CYS A 33 -27.95 23.14 -5.30
N TYR A 34 -28.00 24.14 -4.42
CA TYR A 34 -29.23 24.49 -3.69
C TYR A 34 -29.69 25.93 -3.86
N LEU A 35 -28.84 26.80 -4.40
CA LEU A 35 -29.17 28.20 -4.63
C LEU A 35 -29.33 28.44 -6.12
N GLU A 36 -30.17 29.43 -6.47
CA GLU A 36 -30.32 29.89 -7.85
C GLU A 36 -29.29 30.99 -8.21
N ASP A 37 -28.38 31.29 -7.28
CA ASP A 37 -27.38 32.34 -7.38
C ASP A 37 -26.22 31.92 -8.28
N ASP A 38 -25.54 32.89 -8.85
CA ASP A 38 -24.30 32.71 -9.60
C ASP A 38 -23.07 32.57 -8.67
N LEU A 39 -21.94 32.23 -9.28
CA LEU A 39 -20.69 31.99 -8.55
C LEU A 39 -20.27 33.21 -7.74
N GLU A 40 -20.37 34.44 -8.34
CA GLU A 40 -19.94 35.67 -7.69
C GLU A 40 -20.73 35.94 -6.41
N THR A 41 -22.03 35.68 -6.41
CA THR A 41 -22.90 35.81 -5.22
C THR A 41 -22.53 34.81 -4.15
N ILE A 42 -22.29 33.53 -4.54
CA ILE A 42 -21.93 32.45 -3.62
C ILE A 42 -20.53 32.71 -3.00
N GLU A 43 -19.57 33.23 -3.76
CA GLU A 43 -18.24 33.59 -3.26
C GLU A 43 -18.28 34.69 -2.20
N LEU A 44 -19.20 35.64 -2.34
CA LEU A 44 -19.39 36.74 -1.41
C LEU A 44 -20.26 36.41 -0.19
N GLU A 45 -20.84 35.18 -0.15
CA GLU A 45 -21.64 34.73 0.96
C GLU A 45 -20.86 34.75 2.30
N LEU A 46 -21.51 35.17 3.37
CA LEU A 46 -20.89 35.19 4.69
C LEU A 46 -20.53 33.75 5.16
N PRO A 47 -19.36 33.56 5.77
CA PRO A 47 -18.92 32.25 6.25
C PRO A 47 -19.92 31.55 7.18
N GLU A 48 -20.70 32.31 7.95
CA GLU A 48 -21.71 31.77 8.85
C GLU A 48 -22.87 31.08 8.10
N GLU A 49 -23.32 31.65 6.96
CA GLU A 49 -24.39 31.10 6.13
C GLU A 49 -23.96 29.83 5.39
N SER A 50 -22.80 29.86 4.75
CA SER A 50 -22.23 28.70 4.09
C SER A 50 -21.91 27.55 5.06
N ALA A 51 -21.31 27.84 6.21
CA ALA A 51 -21.06 26.84 7.25
C ALA A 51 -22.37 26.27 7.85
N LYS A 52 -23.45 27.09 7.97
CA LYS A 52 -24.77 26.60 8.35
C LYS A 52 -25.32 25.60 7.32
N ARG A 53 -25.13 25.87 6.02
CA ARG A 53 -25.49 24.93 4.94
C ARG A 53 -24.71 23.62 5.06
N SER A 54 -23.39 23.68 5.28
CA SER A 54 -22.56 22.50 5.53
C SER A 54 -23.07 21.66 6.70
N ARG A 55 -23.38 22.29 7.84
CA ARG A 55 -23.98 21.59 8.99
C ARG A 55 -25.34 20.96 8.65
N GLY A 56 -26.14 21.63 7.81
CA GLY A 56 -27.39 21.08 7.28
C GLY A 56 -27.17 19.84 6.43
N CYS A 57 -26.16 19.85 5.55
CA CYS A 57 -25.77 18.72 4.71
C CYS A 57 -25.24 17.53 5.55
N ILE A 58 -24.45 17.79 6.59
CA ILE A 58 -24.05 16.73 7.54
C ILE A 58 -25.29 16.08 8.17
N LYS A 59 -26.18 16.91 8.72
CA LYS A 59 -27.39 16.44 9.40
C LYS A 59 -28.35 15.66 8.49
N SER A 60 -28.43 16.03 7.20
CA SER A 60 -29.22 15.32 6.19
C SER A 60 -28.49 14.14 5.53
N GLN A 61 -27.30 13.79 5.99
CA GLN A 61 -26.48 12.72 5.43
C GLN A 61 -26.03 12.95 3.97
N HIS A 62 -26.03 14.20 3.50
CA HIS A 62 -25.52 14.59 2.19
C HIS A 62 -24.06 15.00 2.30
N HIS A 63 -23.14 14.02 2.25
CA HIS A 63 -21.73 14.21 2.57
C HIS A 63 -20.81 14.48 1.37
N SER A 64 -21.32 14.38 0.13
CA SER A 64 -20.46 14.41 -1.08
C SER A 64 -19.68 15.72 -1.28
N GLY A 65 -20.21 16.86 -0.87
CA GLY A 65 -19.53 18.15 -0.98
C GLY A 65 -18.30 18.30 -0.08
N PHE A 66 -18.16 17.44 0.94
CA PHE A 66 -16.98 17.43 1.81
C PHE A 66 -15.75 16.81 1.15
N ASP A 67 -15.87 16.24 -0.05
CA ASP A 67 -14.75 15.79 -0.88
C ASP A 67 -13.94 16.96 -1.46
N HIS A 68 -14.48 18.19 -1.45
CA HIS A 68 -13.79 19.37 -1.94
C HIS A 68 -12.67 19.84 -1.00
N ALA A 69 -12.87 19.74 0.32
CA ALA A 69 -11.87 20.13 1.31
C ALA A 69 -10.85 19.02 1.53
N LYS A 70 -9.60 19.26 1.12
CA LYS A 70 -8.50 18.28 1.19
C LYS A 70 -7.43 18.73 2.18
N HIS A 71 -6.90 17.75 2.88
CA HIS A 71 -5.75 17.91 3.78
C HIS A 71 -4.56 17.11 3.26
N THR A 72 -3.38 17.72 3.32
CA THR A 72 -2.12 17.02 3.07
C THR A 72 -1.26 17.07 4.33
N PHE A 73 -0.77 15.92 4.76
CA PHE A 73 0.00 15.75 5.98
C PHE A 73 1.38 15.15 5.70
N TYR A 74 2.37 15.55 6.48
CA TYR A 74 3.55 14.74 6.74
C TYR A 74 3.30 13.95 8.02
N ILE A 75 3.34 12.63 7.91
CA ILE A 75 3.14 11.69 9.02
C ILE A 75 4.47 10.97 9.26
N THR A 76 4.94 10.93 10.51
CA THR A 76 6.13 10.19 10.93
C THR A 76 5.84 9.40 12.20
N GLY A 77 6.59 8.32 12.42
CA GLY A 77 6.35 7.43 13.57
C GLY A 77 5.12 6.54 13.43
N ILE A 78 4.47 6.52 12.28
CA ILE A 78 3.36 5.61 11.97
C ILE A 78 3.90 4.20 11.73
N SER A 79 3.19 3.17 12.25
CA SER A 79 3.53 1.78 11.94
C SER A 79 3.24 1.42 10.49
N LYS A 80 3.94 0.41 9.97
CA LYS A 80 3.63 -0.14 8.63
C LYS A 80 2.20 -0.65 8.56
N MET A 81 1.68 -1.25 9.64
CA MET A 81 0.30 -1.74 9.69
C MET A 81 -0.70 -0.61 9.53
N LEU A 82 -0.60 0.43 10.33
CA LEU A 82 -1.51 1.57 10.22
C LEU A 82 -1.35 2.30 8.88
N ALA A 83 -0.12 2.43 8.36
CA ALA A 83 0.12 3.00 7.03
C ALA A 83 -0.55 2.18 5.91
N MET A 84 -0.61 0.84 6.04
CA MET A 84 -1.34 0.00 5.08
C MET A 84 -2.85 0.18 5.19
N ILE A 85 -3.40 0.32 6.39
CA ILE A 85 -4.82 0.63 6.59
C ILE A 85 -5.17 1.95 5.92
N LEU A 86 -4.36 3.01 6.13
CA LEU A 86 -4.55 4.30 5.47
C LEU A 86 -4.46 4.20 3.94
N ASN A 87 -3.51 3.43 3.43
CA ASN A 87 -3.25 3.29 2.00
C ASN A 87 -4.24 2.38 1.25
N ASN A 88 -5.24 1.82 1.92
CA ASN A 88 -6.25 0.96 1.31
C ASN A 88 -7.66 1.58 1.38
N GLN A 89 -7.78 2.89 1.54
CA GLN A 89 -9.01 3.62 1.81
C GLN A 89 -9.54 4.46 0.64
N GLY A 90 -9.52 3.98 -0.56
CA GLY A 90 -10.17 4.65 -1.68
C GLY A 90 -9.44 5.92 -2.16
N LYS A 91 -10.05 7.10 -1.99
CA LYS A 91 -9.53 8.36 -2.56
C LYS A 91 -8.43 9.00 -1.70
N TYR A 92 -7.18 8.64 -1.94
CA TYR A 92 -6.04 9.23 -1.26
C TYR A 92 -4.85 9.46 -2.20
N ALA A 93 -3.88 10.28 -1.78
CA ALA A 93 -2.54 10.30 -2.34
C ALA A 93 -1.53 10.02 -1.24
N ALA A 94 -0.53 9.18 -1.51
CA ALA A 94 0.50 8.85 -0.54
C ALA A 94 1.87 8.72 -1.19
N SER A 95 2.88 9.28 -0.52
CA SER A 95 4.30 9.07 -0.80
C SER A 95 4.96 8.57 0.48
N GLU A 96 5.11 7.26 0.59
CA GLU A 96 5.65 6.59 1.78
C GLU A 96 7.10 6.18 1.58
N LYS A 97 7.92 6.27 2.62
CA LYS A 97 9.32 5.78 2.63
C LYS A 97 9.35 4.31 2.23
N SER A 98 10.04 4.02 1.15
CA SER A 98 10.11 2.66 0.60
C SER A 98 11.24 1.85 1.21
N GLY A 99 10.94 0.75 1.92
CA GLY A 99 11.93 -0.21 2.42
C GLY A 99 12.68 -0.98 1.33
N ARG A 100 12.26 -0.89 0.05
CA ARG A 100 13.01 -1.46 -1.09
C ARG A 100 14.24 -0.65 -1.45
N TYR A 101 14.19 0.67 -1.29
CA TYR A 101 15.22 1.59 -1.77
C TYR A 101 15.96 2.31 -0.66
N THR A 102 15.34 2.40 0.53
CA THR A 102 15.89 3.12 1.68
C THR A 102 15.99 2.20 2.88
N VAL A 103 16.92 2.48 3.78
CA VAL A 103 16.99 1.79 5.06
C VAL A 103 15.83 2.29 5.94
N LEU A 104 15.09 1.36 6.55
CA LEU A 104 14.06 1.68 7.54
C LEU A 104 14.74 2.09 8.85
N ASP A 105 14.10 2.98 9.57
CA ASP A 105 14.53 3.37 10.91
C ASP A 105 13.98 2.31 11.89
N ILE A 106 14.80 1.31 12.23
CA ILE A 106 14.45 0.20 13.11
C ILE A 106 15.02 0.51 14.49
N ASP A 107 14.13 0.78 15.45
CA ASP A 107 14.51 1.09 16.83
C ASP A 107 14.82 -0.18 17.63
N ASP A 108 14.28 -1.35 17.25
CA ASP A 108 14.56 -2.64 17.89
C ASP A 108 15.92 -3.20 17.43
N PRO A 109 16.91 -3.34 18.35
CA PRO A 109 18.23 -3.86 17.99
C PRO A 109 18.18 -5.30 17.46
N GLU A 110 17.28 -6.14 17.98
CA GLU A 110 17.15 -7.53 17.56
C GLU A 110 16.54 -7.63 16.16
N GLU A 111 15.53 -6.84 15.85
CA GLU A 111 14.98 -6.75 14.50
C GLU A 111 16.03 -6.29 13.50
N ASN A 112 16.85 -5.28 13.88
CA ASN A 112 17.92 -4.78 13.03
C ASN A 112 19.03 -5.82 12.83
N ARG A 113 19.39 -6.58 13.89
CA ARG A 113 20.34 -7.69 13.82
C ARG A 113 19.85 -8.78 12.86
N LEU A 114 18.59 -9.18 12.99
CA LEU A 114 17.97 -10.22 12.16
C LEU A 114 17.90 -9.79 10.69
N ARG A 115 17.49 -8.55 10.43
CA ARG A 115 17.49 -7.99 9.08
C ARG A 115 18.89 -7.98 8.46
N SER A 116 19.91 -7.61 9.24
CA SER A 116 21.30 -7.57 8.78
C SER A 116 21.85 -8.97 8.48
N LYS A 117 21.57 -9.96 9.35
CA LYS A 117 21.89 -11.38 9.12
C LYS A 117 21.36 -11.85 7.77
N TRP A 118 20.07 -11.66 7.53
CA TRP A 118 19.45 -12.12 6.29
C TRP A 118 19.88 -11.32 5.06
N GLN A 119 20.19 -10.05 5.22
CA GLN A 119 20.74 -9.26 4.12
C GLN A 119 22.12 -9.76 3.68
N GLU A 120 22.97 -10.16 4.63
CA GLU A 120 24.30 -10.72 4.34
C GLU A 120 24.19 -12.10 3.67
N ILE A 121 23.37 -13.02 4.21
CA ILE A 121 23.11 -14.34 3.63
C ILE A 121 22.58 -14.20 2.20
N PHE A 122 21.55 -13.39 1.99
CA PHE A 122 20.94 -13.20 0.68
C PHE A 122 21.91 -12.54 -0.31
N TYR A 123 22.70 -11.57 0.14
CA TYR A 123 23.74 -11.00 -0.72
C TYR A 123 24.78 -12.06 -1.15
N GLY A 124 25.22 -12.92 -0.25
CA GLY A 124 26.15 -14.01 -0.57
C GLY A 124 25.61 -14.92 -1.67
N ILE A 125 24.39 -15.42 -1.51
CA ILE A 125 23.73 -16.30 -2.48
C ILE A 125 23.53 -15.61 -3.82
N LEU A 126 23.01 -14.39 -3.81
CA LEU A 126 22.73 -13.64 -5.04
C LEU A 126 24.04 -13.27 -5.77
N ASN A 127 25.10 -12.95 -5.04
CA ASN A 127 26.39 -12.66 -5.61
C ASN A 127 27.04 -13.91 -6.24
N GLU A 128 26.98 -15.05 -5.57
CA GLU A 128 27.49 -16.33 -6.09
C GLU A 128 26.77 -16.74 -7.37
N ARG A 129 25.44 -16.65 -7.41
CA ARG A 129 24.64 -17.15 -8.54
C ARG A 129 24.54 -16.19 -9.71
N TYR A 130 24.50 -14.88 -9.46
CA TYR A 130 24.09 -13.89 -10.48
C TYR A 130 25.10 -12.77 -10.74
N HIS A 131 26.28 -12.79 -10.10
CA HIS A 131 27.30 -11.78 -10.30
C HIS A 131 27.63 -11.56 -11.80
N ASP A 132 27.91 -12.63 -12.53
CA ASP A 132 28.32 -12.57 -13.95
C ASP A 132 27.19 -12.02 -14.84
N GLU A 133 25.94 -12.33 -14.55
CA GLU A 133 24.79 -11.80 -15.29
C GLU A 133 24.70 -10.28 -15.12
N PHE A 134 24.79 -9.81 -13.86
CA PHE A 134 24.80 -8.39 -13.57
C PHE A 134 26.02 -7.68 -14.11
N TYR A 135 27.19 -8.31 -14.07
CA TYR A 135 28.41 -7.76 -14.64
C TYR A 135 28.24 -7.54 -16.16
N LYS A 136 27.76 -8.53 -16.89
CA LYS A 136 27.48 -8.43 -18.34
C LYS A 136 26.48 -7.31 -18.64
N PHE A 137 25.44 -7.14 -17.80
CA PHE A 137 24.44 -6.08 -17.97
C PHE A 137 25.06 -4.69 -17.81
N TYR A 138 25.97 -4.50 -16.83
CA TYR A 138 26.61 -3.20 -16.55
C TYR A 138 27.87 -2.96 -17.37
N ALA A 139 28.44 -3.98 -18.03
CA ALA A 139 29.65 -3.88 -18.88
C ALA A 139 29.36 -3.06 -20.12
N LYS A 140 29.44 -1.74 -19.99
CA LYS A 140 29.30 -0.78 -21.12
C LYS A 140 30.59 -0.04 -21.34
N PRO A 141 30.95 0.34 -22.62
CA PRO A 141 32.24 0.94 -22.99
C PRO A 141 32.67 2.16 -22.15
N LYS A 142 31.70 2.85 -21.55
CA LYS A 142 31.94 4.06 -20.74
C LYS A 142 32.35 3.80 -19.28
N PHE A 143 32.35 2.55 -18.81
CA PHE A 143 32.66 2.20 -17.44
C PHE A 143 33.97 1.39 -17.35
N THR A 144 34.76 1.67 -16.32
CA THR A 144 35.91 0.82 -15.96
C THR A 144 35.45 -0.47 -15.27
N PRO A 145 36.28 -1.53 -15.22
CA PRO A 145 35.95 -2.75 -14.47
C PRO A 145 35.55 -2.47 -13.03
N GLU A 146 36.24 -1.60 -12.32
CA GLU A 146 35.98 -1.23 -10.94
C GLU A 146 34.61 -0.52 -10.79
N GLN A 147 34.25 0.33 -11.77
CA GLN A 147 32.94 0.97 -11.80
C GLN A 147 31.82 -0.03 -12.07
N ILE A 148 32.07 -1.04 -12.89
CA ILE A 148 31.13 -2.13 -13.17
C ILE A 148 30.92 -2.94 -11.90
N GLU A 149 32.00 -3.36 -11.24
CA GLU A 149 31.95 -4.11 -9.98
C GLU A 149 31.16 -3.34 -8.89
N ALA A 150 31.40 -2.04 -8.73
CA ALA A 150 30.67 -1.21 -7.77
C ALA A 150 29.15 -1.17 -8.08
N LYS A 151 28.78 -1.15 -9.37
CA LYS A 151 27.36 -1.19 -9.79
C LYS A 151 26.72 -2.56 -9.54
N VAL A 152 27.45 -3.64 -9.82
CA VAL A 152 26.99 -5.02 -9.52
C VAL A 152 26.75 -5.17 -8.02
N LYS A 153 27.75 -4.84 -7.20
CA LYS A 153 27.64 -4.89 -5.75
C LYS A 153 26.44 -4.10 -5.23
N LEU A 154 26.25 -2.87 -5.70
CA LEU A 154 25.14 -2.03 -5.31
C LEU A 154 23.78 -2.65 -5.70
N ALA A 155 23.67 -3.20 -6.90
CA ALA A 155 22.44 -3.81 -7.40
C ALA A 155 22.08 -5.08 -6.62
N LEU A 156 23.04 -5.97 -6.37
CA LEU A 156 22.84 -7.19 -5.60
C LEU A 156 22.54 -6.88 -4.12
N THR A 157 23.21 -5.88 -3.53
CA THR A 157 22.91 -5.41 -2.17
C THR A 157 21.46 -4.92 -2.06
N LYS A 158 20.96 -4.19 -3.07
CA LYS A 158 19.56 -3.74 -3.08
C LYS A 158 18.57 -4.90 -3.19
N LYS A 159 18.90 -5.93 -3.97
CA LYS A 159 18.06 -7.15 -4.06
C LYS A 159 18.05 -7.93 -2.75
N ALA A 160 19.19 -8.07 -2.09
CA ALA A 160 19.27 -8.65 -0.75
C ALA A 160 18.46 -7.82 0.27
N GLN A 161 18.57 -6.50 0.24
CA GLN A 161 17.77 -5.59 1.09
C GLN A 161 16.26 -5.73 0.83
N GLU A 162 15.85 -5.87 -0.43
CA GLU A 162 14.45 -6.03 -0.82
C GLU A 162 13.82 -7.28 -0.19
N ASN A 163 14.58 -8.36 -0.03
CA ASN A 163 14.12 -9.61 0.56
C ASN A 163 14.33 -9.65 2.09
N SER A 164 15.47 -9.15 2.61
CA SER A 164 15.74 -9.17 4.06
C SER A 164 14.79 -8.29 4.87
N ARG A 165 14.17 -7.27 4.27
CA ARG A 165 13.15 -6.46 4.95
C ARG A 165 11.90 -7.25 5.36
N LEU A 166 11.71 -8.44 4.81
CA LEU A 166 10.58 -9.31 5.13
C LEU A 166 10.58 -9.80 6.58
N VAL A 167 11.74 -9.79 7.26
CA VAL A 167 11.83 -10.11 8.69
C VAL A 167 11.43 -8.94 9.59
N THR A 168 11.33 -7.71 9.04
CA THR A 168 10.89 -6.56 9.85
C THR A 168 9.40 -6.65 10.12
N THR A 169 8.98 -6.12 11.27
CA THR A 169 7.61 -6.31 11.73
C THR A 169 6.64 -5.29 11.13
N VAL A 170 5.35 -5.59 11.25
CA VAL A 170 4.26 -4.70 10.81
C VAL A 170 4.18 -3.44 11.68
N PHE A 171 4.78 -3.45 12.88
CA PHE A 171 4.85 -2.27 13.74
C PHE A 171 6.15 -1.47 13.58
N THR A 172 7.06 -1.89 12.68
CA THR A 172 8.21 -1.06 12.28
C THR A 172 7.72 0.31 11.80
N LYS A 173 8.34 1.37 12.31
CA LYS A 173 7.89 2.74 12.04
C LYS A 173 8.32 3.23 10.66
N THR A 174 7.44 3.98 10.02
CA THR A 174 7.66 4.60 8.70
C THR A 174 7.25 6.07 8.72
N LYS A 175 7.37 6.71 7.56
CA LYS A 175 6.94 8.10 7.35
C LYS A 175 6.38 8.27 5.95
N MET A 176 5.42 9.18 5.80
CA MET A 176 4.81 9.47 4.51
C MET A 176 4.25 10.88 4.42
N VAL A 177 4.12 11.37 3.20
CA VAL A 177 3.20 12.46 2.86
C VAL A 177 1.89 11.80 2.42
N TYR A 178 0.77 12.27 2.98
CA TYR A 178 -0.53 11.67 2.78
C TYR A 178 -1.61 12.75 2.59
N SER A 179 -2.44 12.61 1.55
CA SER A 179 -3.51 13.56 1.24
C SER A 179 -4.84 12.85 1.12
N MET A 180 -5.88 13.41 1.74
CA MET A 180 -7.27 12.97 1.62
C MET A 180 -8.24 14.12 1.88
N ASP A 181 -9.51 13.91 1.57
CA ASP A 181 -10.58 14.85 1.91
C ASP A 181 -11.07 14.68 3.35
N ILE A 182 -11.76 15.71 3.88
CA ILE A 182 -12.24 15.74 5.26
C ILE A 182 -13.29 14.64 5.52
N ARG A 183 -14.13 14.31 4.54
CA ARG A 183 -15.11 13.23 4.66
C ARG A 183 -14.44 11.90 4.86
N GLN A 184 -13.50 11.57 4.01
CA GLN A 184 -12.79 10.29 4.08
C GLN A 184 -11.96 10.16 5.36
N LEU A 185 -11.30 11.25 5.79
CA LEU A 185 -10.57 11.27 7.06
C LEU A 185 -11.51 11.01 8.24
N SER A 186 -12.67 11.68 8.26
CA SER A 186 -13.67 11.50 9.31
C SER A 186 -14.26 10.09 9.31
N TYR A 187 -14.58 9.53 8.15
CA TYR A 187 -15.08 8.16 8.01
C TYR A 187 -14.06 7.14 8.52
N MET A 188 -12.82 7.28 8.11
CA MET A 188 -11.75 6.37 8.48
C MET A 188 -11.49 6.39 10.00
N THR A 189 -11.45 7.57 10.60
CA THR A 189 -11.27 7.69 12.05
C THR A 189 -12.49 7.23 12.85
N TYR A 190 -13.70 7.34 12.29
CA TYR A 190 -14.91 6.74 12.85
C TYR A 190 -14.79 5.21 12.90
N GLU A 191 -14.42 4.58 11.80
CA GLU A 191 -14.23 3.11 11.75
C GLU A 191 -13.06 2.65 12.63
N MET A 192 -11.98 3.42 12.72
CA MET A 192 -10.92 3.16 13.69
C MET A 192 -11.43 3.20 15.14
N GLN A 193 -12.26 4.18 15.46
CA GLN A 193 -12.86 4.29 16.79
C GLN A 193 -13.79 3.10 17.07
N HIS A 194 -14.61 2.71 16.08
CA HIS A 194 -15.46 1.52 16.17
C HIS A 194 -14.63 0.25 16.41
N PHE A 195 -13.55 0.06 15.64
CA PHE A 195 -12.61 -1.04 15.85
C PHE A 195 -12.01 -1.06 17.26
N ILE A 196 -11.61 0.11 17.78
CA ILE A 196 -11.07 0.25 19.14
C ILE A 196 -12.09 -0.23 20.19
N GLU A 197 -13.36 0.04 19.99
CA GLU A 197 -14.44 -0.23 20.94
C GLU A 197 -14.98 -1.67 20.87
N THR A 198 -14.98 -2.26 19.68
CA THR A 198 -15.69 -3.54 19.45
C THR A 198 -14.77 -4.74 19.35
N GLU A 199 -13.56 -4.58 18.84
CA GLU A 199 -12.65 -5.71 18.65
C GLU A 199 -12.05 -6.21 19.97
N PRO A 200 -11.76 -7.52 20.12
CA PRO A 200 -11.18 -8.07 21.33
C PRO A 200 -9.74 -7.57 21.57
N ASP A 201 -9.31 -7.57 22.83
CA ASP A 201 -7.96 -7.14 23.20
C ASP A 201 -6.95 -8.30 23.07
N THR A 202 -6.73 -8.76 21.83
CA THR A 202 -5.59 -9.64 21.53
C THR A 202 -4.28 -8.82 21.58
N PRO A 203 -3.11 -9.44 21.82
CA PRO A 203 -1.84 -8.70 21.84
C PRO A 203 -1.61 -7.87 20.58
N PHE A 204 -1.98 -8.37 19.41
CA PHE A 204 -1.88 -7.64 18.15
C PHE A 204 -2.85 -6.45 18.09
N TYR A 205 -4.13 -6.66 18.46
CA TYR A 205 -5.13 -5.58 18.42
C TYR A 205 -4.84 -4.49 19.46
N VAL A 206 -4.30 -4.82 20.62
CA VAL A 206 -3.90 -3.82 21.61
C VAL A 206 -2.87 -2.85 21.01
N ARG A 207 -1.87 -3.35 20.29
CA ARG A 207 -0.86 -2.50 19.62
C ARG A 207 -1.48 -1.68 18.48
N LEU A 208 -2.31 -2.29 17.66
CA LEU A 208 -2.98 -1.62 16.55
C LEU A 208 -3.95 -0.54 17.05
N LYS A 209 -4.74 -0.83 18.09
CA LYS A 209 -5.63 0.13 18.74
C LYS A 209 -4.84 1.33 19.33
N ALA A 210 -3.65 1.10 19.87
CA ALA A 210 -2.80 2.17 20.35
C ALA A 210 -2.34 3.10 19.21
N ASP A 211 -1.87 2.53 18.09
CA ASP A 211 -1.49 3.31 16.91
C ASP A 211 -2.70 4.08 16.32
N MET A 212 -3.89 3.48 16.29
CA MET A 212 -5.13 4.14 15.85
C MET A 212 -5.51 5.31 16.76
N LYS A 213 -5.43 5.13 18.09
CA LYS A 213 -5.69 6.20 19.08
C LYS A 213 -4.74 7.38 18.91
N GLU A 214 -3.43 7.11 18.72
CA GLU A 214 -2.44 8.16 18.47
C GLU A 214 -2.76 8.92 17.18
N PHE A 215 -3.17 8.24 16.11
CA PHE A 215 -3.53 8.87 14.84
C PHE A 215 -4.79 9.74 14.96
N ILE A 216 -5.85 9.23 15.61
CA ILE A 216 -7.08 9.98 15.84
C ILE A 216 -6.77 11.25 16.66
N ALA A 217 -6.05 11.12 17.77
CA ALA A 217 -5.69 12.25 18.62
C ALA A 217 -4.87 13.31 17.86
N ALA A 218 -3.87 12.89 17.07
CA ALA A 218 -3.05 13.81 16.28
C ALA A 218 -3.86 14.54 15.20
N THR A 219 -4.86 13.90 14.60
CA THR A 219 -5.73 14.55 13.59
C THR A 219 -6.79 15.46 14.24
N GLU A 220 -7.25 15.15 15.44
CA GLU A 220 -8.14 16.02 16.23
C GLU A 220 -7.45 17.30 16.70
N GLU A 221 -6.17 17.20 17.12
CA GLU A 221 -5.39 18.37 17.55
C GLU A 221 -5.33 19.47 16.48
N TYR A 222 -5.32 19.09 15.21
CA TYR A 222 -5.36 20.03 14.09
C TYR A 222 -6.78 20.45 13.68
N GLY A 223 -7.82 20.00 14.38
CA GLY A 223 -9.20 20.33 14.06
C GLY A 223 -9.68 19.78 12.71
N LEU A 224 -9.09 18.70 12.22
CA LEU A 224 -9.31 18.16 10.88
C LEU A 224 -10.50 17.19 10.80
N LEU A 225 -11.08 16.82 11.93
CA LEU A 225 -12.17 15.86 11.99
C LEU A 225 -13.51 16.53 12.23
N ASP A 226 -14.55 16.04 11.56
CA ASP A 226 -15.92 16.33 11.93
C ASP A 226 -16.65 15.03 12.32
N ARG A 227 -16.97 14.91 13.62
CA ARG A 227 -17.65 13.73 14.18
C ARG A 227 -19.07 13.54 13.63
N GLY A 228 -19.66 14.56 13.01
CA GLY A 228 -20.95 14.46 12.32
C GLY A 228 -20.83 13.79 10.93
N LEU A 229 -19.65 13.70 10.37
CA LEU A 229 -19.39 12.95 9.15
C LEU A 229 -19.18 11.47 9.49
N SER A 230 -20.28 10.75 9.68
CA SER A 230 -20.31 9.32 9.97
C SER A 230 -20.50 8.49 8.70
N PRO A 231 -19.81 7.34 8.54
CA PRO A 231 -19.99 6.43 7.40
C PRO A 231 -21.24 5.53 7.53
N GLU A 232 -22.04 5.68 8.57
CA GLU A 232 -23.24 4.87 8.78
C GLU A 232 -24.10 4.81 7.51
N ASN A 233 -24.43 3.61 7.07
CA ASN A 233 -25.21 3.35 5.84
C ASN A 233 -24.52 3.86 4.54
N LYS A 234 -23.22 4.11 4.53
CA LYS A 234 -22.47 4.57 3.36
C LYS A 234 -21.60 3.48 2.71
N GLY A 235 -21.63 2.26 3.25
CA GLY A 235 -20.82 1.15 2.72
C GLY A 235 -19.32 1.37 2.85
N PHE A 236 -18.87 2.14 3.84
CA PHE A 236 -17.48 2.37 4.15
C PHE A 236 -17.08 1.47 5.32
N GLU A 237 -16.01 0.72 5.16
CA GLU A 237 -15.48 -0.23 6.15
C GLU A 237 -13.96 -0.20 6.08
N LEU A 238 -13.28 -0.51 7.18
CA LEU A 238 -11.85 -0.80 7.12
C LEU A 238 -11.63 -2.10 6.33
N PRO A 239 -10.76 -2.12 5.32
CA PRO A 239 -10.66 -3.27 4.40
C PRO A 239 -9.85 -4.45 4.95
N PHE A 240 -9.41 -4.38 6.21
CA PHE A 240 -8.69 -5.44 6.90
C PHE A 240 -9.62 -6.25 7.82
N PHE A 241 -9.23 -7.50 8.08
CA PHE A 241 -9.91 -8.43 8.99
C PHE A 241 -11.29 -8.89 8.49
N HIS A 242 -11.43 -9.04 7.17
CA HIS A 242 -12.63 -9.59 6.53
C HIS A 242 -12.38 -11.04 6.10
N GLU A 243 -13.45 -11.78 5.91
CA GLU A 243 -13.39 -13.07 5.21
C GLU A 243 -13.12 -12.87 3.71
N VAL A 244 -12.48 -13.86 3.07
CA VAL A 244 -12.33 -13.86 1.62
C VAL A 244 -13.70 -13.95 0.94
N ARG A 245 -13.81 -13.25 -0.19
CA ARG A 245 -15.05 -13.24 -0.98
C ARG A 245 -15.04 -14.35 -2.02
N GLU A 246 -16.21 -14.64 -2.56
CA GLU A 246 -16.34 -15.51 -3.73
C GLU A 246 -15.60 -14.93 -4.93
N GLU A 247 -15.05 -15.81 -5.76
CA GLU A 247 -14.34 -15.44 -6.97
C GLU A 247 -15.29 -15.25 -8.14
N GLU A 248 -15.01 -14.26 -8.97
CA GLU A 248 -15.75 -13.94 -10.19
C GLU A 248 -14.78 -13.58 -11.31
N PHE A 249 -15.08 -14.01 -12.54
CA PHE A 249 -14.21 -13.80 -13.68
C PHE A 249 -15.03 -13.39 -14.93
N GLY A 250 -15.64 -12.20 -14.88
CA GLY A 250 -16.42 -11.60 -15.96
C GLY A 250 -15.75 -10.33 -16.52
N LEU A 251 -16.56 -9.32 -16.82
CA LEU A 251 -16.09 -7.95 -17.06
C LEU A 251 -15.56 -7.33 -15.76
N ASN A 252 -16.26 -7.61 -14.65
CA ASN A 252 -15.71 -7.44 -13.32
C ASN A 252 -15.02 -8.73 -12.90
N TYR A 253 -14.03 -8.60 -12.04
CA TYR A 253 -13.38 -9.76 -11.44
C TYR A 253 -13.29 -9.62 -9.92
N SER A 254 -13.24 -10.76 -9.27
CA SER A 254 -12.95 -10.94 -7.86
C SER A 254 -12.03 -12.16 -7.76
N VAL A 255 -10.79 -11.96 -7.33
CA VAL A 255 -9.78 -13.02 -7.27
C VAL A 255 -9.13 -13.05 -5.90
N ASN A 256 -8.97 -14.26 -5.35
CA ASN A 256 -8.28 -14.47 -4.08
C ASN A 256 -6.84 -14.91 -4.33
N ALA A 257 -5.91 -14.34 -3.59
CA ALA A 257 -4.50 -14.71 -3.63
C ALA A 257 -3.88 -14.62 -2.23
N ALA A 258 -3.01 -15.57 -1.90
CA ALA A 258 -2.10 -15.44 -0.77
C ALA A 258 -0.91 -14.58 -1.16
N MET A 259 -0.52 -13.64 -0.30
CA MET A 259 0.67 -12.82 -0.52
C MET A 259 1.23 -12.33 0.81
N SER A 260 2.53 -12.04 0.83
CA SER A 260 3.14 -11.43 2.01
C SER A 260 2.60 -10.02 2.27
N ILE A 261 2.60 -9.60 3.52
CA ILE A 261 2.26 -8.22 3.91
C ILE A 261 3.09 -7.21 3.11
N ALA A 262 4.39 -7.49 2.90
CA ALA A 262 5.25 -6.64 2.10
C ALA A 262 4.82 -6.53 0.63
N THR A 263 4.26 -7.58 0.07
CA THR A 263 3.70 -7.59 -1.29
C THR A 263 2.36 -6.89 -1.33
N PHE A 264 1.49 -7.12 -0.35
CA PHE A 264 0.23 -6.40 -0.23
C PHE A 264 0.44 -4.88 -0.17
N ALA A 265 1.44 -4.40 0.57
CA ALA A 265 1.79 -2.98 0.62
C ALA A 265 2.14 -2.37 -0.76
N GLN A 266 2.46 -3.19 -1.77
CA GLN A 266 2.66 -2.75 -3.16
C GLN A 266 1.39 -2.95 -3.99
N ASN A 267 0.63 -4.02 -3.74
CA ASN A 267 -0.60 -4.33 -4.44
C ASN A 267 -1.66 -3.23 -4.25
N GLN A 268 -1.89 -2.80 -3.02
CA GLN A 268 -2.84 -1.74 -2.67
C GLN A 268 -2.53 -0.36 -3.29
N ARG A 269 -1.34 -0.17 -3.92
CA ARG A 269 -1.01 1.07 -4.64
C ARG A 269 -1.74 1.19 -5.99
N HIS A 270 -2.35 0.13 -6.47
CA HIS A 270 -3.25 0.16 -7.61
C HIS A 270 -4.64 0.59 -7.14
N ARG A 271 -4.88 1.91 -7.11
CA ARG A 271 -6.07 2.53 -6.50
C ARG A 271 -7.36 2.32 -7.29
N THR A 272 -7.29 1.73 -8.47
CA THR A 272 -8.44 1.35 -9.28
C THR A 272 -9.00 -0.03 -8.87
N VAL A 273 -8.20 -0.84 -8.18
CA VAL A 273 -8.64 -2.12 -7.62
C VAL A 273 -9.00 -1.96 -6.14
N HIS A 274 -9.97 -2.74 -5.70
CA HIS A 274 -10.39 -2.80 -4.29
C HIS A 274 -9.89 -4.09 -3.67
N CYS A 275 -9.24 -3.98 -2.51
CA CYS A 275 -8.74 -5.13 -1.79
C CYS A 275 -9.43 -5.26 -0.44
N THR A 276 -9.82 -6.49 -0.07
CA THR A 276 -10.15 -6.88 1.30
C THR A 276 -9.17 -7.95 1.76
N VAL A 277 -8.85 -7.93 3.05
CA VAL A 277 -7.79 -8.76 3.62
C VAL A 277 -8.36 -9.62 4.72
N GLN A 278 -8.17 -10.94 4.58
CA GLN A 278 -8.37 -11.89 5.65
C GLN A 278 -7.02 -12.11 6.35
N TRP A 279 -7.01 -11.85 7.66
CA TRP A 279 -5.87 -12.13 8.51
C TRP A 279 -5.83 -13.63 8.87
N PRO A 280 -4.66 -14.26 8.95
CA PRO A 280 -4.58 -15.67 9.33
C PRO A 280 -5.06 -15.89 10.77
N GLU A 281 -5.61 -17.06 11.04
CA GLU A 281 -5.92 -17.50 12.39
C GLU A 281 -4.63 -17.67 13.21
N GLU A 282 -4.70 -17.35 14.50
CA GLU A 282 -3.57 -17.53 15.42
C GLU A 282 -3.14 -19.01 15.44
N GLY A 283 -1.83 -19.23 15.28
CA GLY A 283 -1.23 -20.58 15.22
C GLY A 283 -1.26 -21.23 13.83
N LYS A 284 -1.86 -20.57 12.83
CA LYS A 284 -1.88 -21.03 11.42
C LYS A 284 -1.08 -20.12 10.50
N GLU A 285 -0.13 -19.37 11.05
CA GLU A 285 0.67 -18.45 10.29
C GLU A 285 1.58 -19.17 9.31
N GLU A 286 1.52 -18.74 8.06
CA GLU A 286 2.43 -19.13 6.98
C GLU A 286 3.28 -17.95 6.56
N PHE A 287 4.47 -18.20 6.02
CA PHE A 287 5.41 -17.14 5.66
C PHE A 287 5.93 -17.33 4.24
N PHE A 288 6.09 -16.22 3.56
CA PHE A 288 6.75 -16.19 2.27
C PHE A 288 8.22 -16.61 2.40
N VAL A 289 8.63 -17.51 1.51
CA VAL A 289 10.02 -17.97 1.36
C VAL A 289 10.56 -17.44 0.02
N PRO A 290 11.64 -16.65 0.01
CA PRO A 290 12.28 -16.21 -1.24
C PRO A 290 12.67 -17.39 -2.12
N GLU A 291 12.36 -17.33 -3.41
CA GLU A 291 12.57 -18.43 -4.35
C GLU A 291 14.01 -18.95 -4.36
N PHE A 292 14.97 -18.03 -4.35
CA PHE A 292 16.39 -18.36 -4.43
C PHE A 292 16.98 -19.10 -3.20
N ILE A 293 16.17 -19.30 -2.14
CA ILE A 293 16.59 -20.16 -1.00
C ILE A 293 15.79 -21.46 -0.90
N LYS A 294 14.75 -21.67 -1.72
CA LYS A 294 13.85 -22.83 -1.61
C LYS A 294 14.55 -24.18 -1.81
N ASP A 295 15.64 -24.21 -2.59
CA ASP A 295 16.42 -25.40 -2.85
C ASP A 295 17.35 -25.79 -1.69
N ASP A 296 17.45 -24.98 -0.63
CA ASP A 296 18.20 -25.24 0.59
C ASP A 296 17.24 -25.47 1.77
N PRO A 297 16.86 -26.70 2.08
CA PRO A 297 15.91 -26.98 3.17
C PRO A 297 16.38 -26.50 4.54
N ALA A 298 17.70 -26.50 4.81
CA ALA A 298 18.23 -26.05 6.09
C ALA A 298 18.07 -24.54 6.23
N LEU A 299 18.35 -23.79 5.16
CA LEU A 299 18.20 -22.35 5.13
C LEU A 299 16.72 -21.92 5.18
N VAL A 300 15.83 -22.67 4.51
CA VAL A 300 14.38 -22.47 4.62
C VAL A 300 13.90 -22.68 6.06
N GLN A 301 14.37 -23.73 6.71
CA GLN A 301 14.00 -24.01 8.10
C GLN A 301 14.49 -22.91 9.04
N GLU A 302 15.71 -22.40 8.86
CA GLU A 302 16.26 -21.29 9.62
C GLU A 302 15.45 -20.00 9.40
N TRP A 303 15.12 -19.69 8.13
CA TRP A 303 14.26 -18.56 7.77
C TRP A 303 12.92 -18.59 8.48
N ILE A 304 12.22 -19.72 8.38
CA ILE A 304 10.90 -19.91 9.02
C ILE A 304 11.01 -19.84 10.56
N ALA A 305 12.06 -20.40 11.15
CA ALA A 305 12.28 -20.33 12.60
C ALA A 305 12.47 -18.88 13.08
N ASP A 306 13.28 -18.09 12.37
CA ASP A 306 13.50 -16.68 12.68
C ASP A 306 12.20 -15.85 12.57
N LEU A 307 11.38 -16.13 11.55
CA LEU A 307 10.08 -15.46 11.36
C LEU A 307 9.08 -15.85 12.47
N LYS A 308 8.99 -17.13 12.82
CA LYS A 308 8.12 -17.59 13.91
C LYS A 308 8.50 -16.97 15.25
N ASN A 309 9.79 -16.81 15.52
CA ASN A 309 10.26 -16.16 16.74
C ASN A 309 9.83 -14.68 16.83
N LYS A 310 9.55 -14.04 15.69
CA LYS A 310 9.01 -12.65 15.63
C LYS A 310 7.48 -12.59 15.72
N THR A 311 6.79 -13.71 15.61
CA THR A 311 5.31 -13.77 15.64
C THR A 311 4.75 -13.75 17.06
N GLY A 312 5.60 -13.67 18.09
CA GLY A 312 5.18 -13.61 19.48
C GLY A 312 4.70 -12.23 19.92
N ASN A 313 3.88 -12.19 20.99
CA ASN A 313 3.42 -10.95 21.63
C ASN A 313 2.64 -9.98 20.72
N GLY A 314 1.91 -10.51 19.75
CA GLY A 314 1.08 -9.70 18.84
C GLY A 314 1.87 -8.92 17.79
N ASP A 315 3.08 -9.35 17.47
CA ASP A 315 3.84 -8.83 16.36
C ASP A 315 3.95 -9.86 15.23
N TYR A 316 4.00 -9.40 13.99
CA TYR A 316 4.10 -10.23 12.81
C TYR A 316 5.14 -9.68 11.85
N PRO A 317 6.02 -10.56 11.30
CA PRO A 317 6.96 -10.15 10.27
C PRO A 317 6.25 -9.82 8.96
N GLN A 318 6.82 -8.93 8.15
CA GLN A 318 6.24 -8.57 6.85
C GLN A 318 6.25 -9.72 5.83
N ALA A 319 6.91 -10.84 6.13
CA ALA A 319 6.84 -12.09 5.39
C ALA A 319 5.54 -12.87 5.64
N LEU A 320 4.74 -12.52 6.68
CA LEU A 320 3.48 -13.22 6.96
C LEU A 320 2.59 -13.23 5.72
N LEU A 321 2.09 -14.41 5.34
CA LEU A 321 1.12 -14.54 4.26
C LEU A 321 -0.27 -14.18 4.78
N ILE A 322 -0.92 -13.30 4.05
CA ILE A 322 -2.31 -12.90 4.24
C ILE A 322 -3.11 -13.27 3.00
N TYR A 323 -4.41 -13.52 3.17
CA TYR A 323 -5.30 -13.80 2.05
C TYR A 323 -5.99 -12.51 1.60
N VAL A 324 -5.79 -12.17 0.34
CA VAL A 324 -6.30 -10.93 -0.24
C VAL A 324 -7.32 -11.25 -1.31
N ASN A 325 -8.54 -10.74 -1.16
CA ASN A 325 -9.49 -10.64 -2.24
C ASN A 325 -9.26 -9.32 -2.97
N GLU A 326 -8.95 -9.40 -4.25
CA GLU A 326 -8.81 -8.24 -5.13
C GLU A 326 -9.94 -8.23 -6.15
N ARG A 327 -10.59 -7.08 -6.32
CA ARG A 327 -11.71 -6.91 -7.26
C ARG A 327 -11.60 -5.60 -8.02
N GLY A 328 -12.11 -5.59 -9.23
CA GLY A 328 -12.15 -4.44 -10.12
C GLY A 328 -12.76 -4.82 -11.47
N ARG A 329 -12.57 -3.98 -12.46
CA ARG A 329 -12.85 -4.29 -13.85
C ARG A 329 -11.63 -4.91 -14.51
N TYR A 330 -11.82 -5.63 -15.61
CA TYR A 330 -10.70 -6.23 -16.35
C TYR A 330 -9.64 -5.18 -16.79
N GLU A 331 -10.06 -3.93 -17.08
CA GLU A 331 -9.14 -2.84 -17.43
C GLU A 331 -8.24 -2.43 -16.25
N ASP A 332 -8.77 -2.50 -15.04
CA ASP A 332 -7.99 -2.22 -13.81
C ASP A 332 -6.92 -3.29 -13.61
N PHE A 333 -7.29 -4.56 -13.85
CA PHE A 333 -6.35 -5.67 -13.83
C PHE A 333 -5.25 -5.51 -14.89
N ILE A 334 -5.59 -5.15 -16.12
CA ILE A 334 -4.63 -4.89 -17.21
C ILE A 334 -3.66 -3.78 -16.80
N THR A 335 -4.16 -2.68 -16.24
CA THR A 335 -3.35 -1.55 -15.77
C THR A 335 -2.36 -2.01 -14.70
N LYS A 336 -2.80 -2.82 -13.75
CA LYS A 336 -1.94 -3.43 -12.73
C LYS A 336 -0.89 -4.36 -13.37
N ALA A 337 -1.31 -5.24 -14.26
CA ALA A 337 -0.43 -6.21 -14.91
C ALA A 337 0.71 -5.52 -15.68
N TYR A 338 0.43 -4.43 -16.38
CA TYR A 338 1.47 -3.62 -17.04
C TYR A 338 2.56 -3.12 -16.10
N GLU A 339 2.24 -2.85 -14.85
CA GLU A 339 3.22 -2.37 -13.88
C GLU A 339 3.90 -3.50 -13.10
N ARG A 340 3.21 -4.60 -12.86
CA ARG A 340 3.69 -5.68 -12.00
C ARG A 340 4.30 -6.85 -12.77
N MET A 341 3.84 -7.16 -13.96
CA MET A 341 4.49 -8.13 -14.85
C MET A 341 5.72 -7.49 -15.50
N CYS A 342 6.73 -7.20 -14.68
CA CYS A 342 7.92 -6.43 -15.07
C CYS A 342 9.15 -6.86 -14.26
N GLY A 343 10.32 -6.93 -14.89
CA GLY A 343 11.59 -7.26 -14.22
C GLY A 343 12.04 -6.25 -13.15
N SER A 344 11.46 -5.03 -13.14
CA SER A 344 11.71 -4.02 -12.09
C SER A 344 10.74 -4.11 -10.91
N ALA A 345 9.66 -4.90 -11.02
CA ALA A 345 8.78 -5.18 -9.88
C ALA A 345 9.50 -6.07 -8.87
N GLN A 346 9.04 -6.12 -7.61
CA GLN A 346 9.49 -7.13 -6.67
C GLN A 346 9.06 -8.52 -7.19
N TYR A 347 9.87 -9.54 -6.93
CA TYR A 347 9.61 -10.88 -7.44
C TYR A 347 8.21 -11.39 -7.06
N GLU A 348 7.88 -11.36 -5.78
CA GLU A 348 6.62 -11.92 -5.27
C GLU A 348 5.38 -11.25 -5.88
N ILE A 349 5.30 -9.91 -5.94
CA ILE A 349 4.13 -9.24 -6.56
C ILE A 349 4.02 -9.54 -8.05
N MET A 350 5.14 -9.75 -8.72
CA MET A 350 5.13 -10.19 -10.12
C MET A 350 4.51 -11.57 -10.22
N ARG A 351 4.97 -12.54 -9.40
CA ARG A 351 4.45 -13.91 -9.39
C ARG A 351 2.96 -13.95 -9.05
N VAL A 352 2.55 -13.27 -7.99
CA VAL A 352 1.13 -13.15 -7.61
C VAL A 352 0.30 -12.57 -8.75
N THR A 353 0.80 -11.55 -9.46
CA THR A 353 0.07 -10.97 -10.60
C THR A 353 -0.02 -11.93 -11.78
N VAL A 354 1.04 -12.71 -12.06
CA VAL A 354 1.01 -13.77 -13.09
C VAL A 354 0.00 -14.86 -12.73
N GLU A 355 0.01 -15.34 -11.49
CA GLU A 355 -0.93 -16.36 -11.01
C GLU A 355 -2.39 -15.88 -11.08
N GLN A 356 -2.65 -14.64 -10.68
CA GLN A 356 -3.97 -14.02 -10.84
C GLN A 356 -4.37 -13.90 -12.31
N TYR A 357 -3.46 -13.56 -13.21
CA TYR A 357 -3.68 -13.52 -14.65
C TYR A 357 -4.04 -14.89 -15.20
N GLU A 358 -3.26 -15.92 -14.89
CA GLU A 358 -3.50 -17.30 -15.32
C GLU A 358 -4.87 -17.80 -14.83
N LYS A 359 -5.19 -17.51 -13.56
CA LYS A 359 -6.48 -17.85 -12.96
C LYS A 359 -7.65 -17.13 -13.65
N TYR A 360 -7.48 -15.84 -13.96
CA TYR A 360 -8.48 -15.06 -14.67
C TYR A 360 -8.68 -15.62 -16.09
N MET A 361 -7.61 -15.84 -16.85
CA MET A 361 -7.68 -16.39 -18.22
C MET A 361 -8.31 -17.78 -18.28
N ALA A 362 -8.03 -18.62 -17.29
CA ALA A 362 -8.61 -19.99 -17.22
C ALA A 362 -10.14 -19.95 -17.00
N ASN A 363 -10.64 -18.95 -16.29
CA ASN A 363 -12.03 -18.90 -15.83
C ASN A 363 -12.86 -17.78 -16.45
N VAL A 364 -12.27 -16.91 -17.30
CA VAL A 364 -12.99 -15.74 -17.83
C VAL A 364 -14.21 -16.11 -18.67
N THR A 365 -15.35 -15.57 -18.28
CA THR A 365 -16.67 -15.82 -18.93
C THR A 365 -17.00 -14.77 -20.01
N SER A 366 -16.46 -13.55 -19.88
CA SER A 366 -16.67 -12.46 -20.84
C SER A 366 -15.75 -12.59 -22.05
N LYS A 367 -16.31 -12.59 -23.27
CA LYS A 367 -15.53 -12.55 -24.51
C LYS A 367 -14.66 -11.30 -24.62
N GLU A 368 -15.22 -10.14 -24.28
CA GLU A 368 -14.51 -8.85 -24.30
C GLU A 368 -13.29 -8.85 -23.36
N ALA A 369 -13.49 -9.28 -22.10
CA ALA A 369 -12.39 -9.38 -21.13
C ALA A 369 -11.33 -10.39 -21.60
N ARG A 370 -11.75 -11.54 -22.15
CA ARG A 370 -10.84 -12.56 -22.71
C ARG A 370 -9.98 -12.00 -23.84
N GLU A 371 -10.58 -11.30 -24.80
CA GLU A 371 -9.87 -10.69 -25.92
C GLU A 371 -8.88 -9.59 -25.46
N ALA A 372 -9.22 -8.84 -24.43
CA ALA A 372 -8.35 -7.83 -23.87
C ALA A 372 -7.19 -8.43 -23.08
N LEU A 373 -7.47 -9.40 -22.20
CA LEU A 373 -6.48 -10.08 -21.38
C LEU A 373 -5.50 -10.92 -22.20
N SER A 374 -5.95 -11.55 -23.30
CA SER A 374 -5.10 -12.36 -24.17
C SER A 374 -3.93 -11.57 -24.77
N LYS A 375 -4.03 -10.25 -24.84
CA LYS A 375 -2.94 -9.38 -25.29
C LYS A 375 -1.82 -9.26 -24.29
N LEU A 376 -2.03 -9.66 -23.02
CA LEU A 376 -1.00 -9.69 -21.99
C LEU A 376 -0.08 -10.92 -22.08
N GLU A 377 -0.49 -11.98 -22.79
CA GLU A 377 0.28 -13.22 -22.87
C GLU A 377 1.29 -13.20 -24.04
N PRO A 378 2.52 -13.67 -23.86
CA PRO A 378 3.25 -14.08 -22.65
C PRO A 378 4.16 -12.96 -22.10
N CYS A 379 3.67 -11.79 -21.84
CA CYS A 379 4.42 -10.56 -21.95
C CYS A 379 4.75 -9.86 -20.63
N VAL A 380 5.89 -9.19 -20.65
CA VAL A 380 6.26 -8.14 -19.69
C VAL A 380 5.99 -6.75 -20.29
N ARG A 381 5.87 -5.74 -19.45
CA ARG A 381 5.58 -4.34 -19.80
C ARG A 381 6.31 -3.83 -21.06
N CYS A 382 7.61 -4.13 -21.21
CA CYS A 382 8.40 -3.65 -22.34
C CYS A 382 8.04 -4.29 -23.69
N MET A 383 7.25 -5.37 -23.71
CA MET A 383 6.76 -6.01 -24.93
C MET A 383 5.44 -5.41 -25.42
N PHE A 384 4.73 -4.66 -24.56
CA PHE A 384 3.47 -3.98 -24.92
C PHE A 384 3.68 -2.63 -25.61
N GLY A 385 4.88 -2.34 -26.12
CA GLY A 385 5.19 -1.07 -26.76
C GLY A 385 5.45 0.09 -25.80
N PHE A 386 5.43 -0.13 -24.48
CA PHE A 386 5.83 0.87 -23.52
C PHE A 386 7.34 1.07 -23.53
N LYS A 387 7.76 2.31 -23.66
CA LYS A 387 9.19 2.64 -23.55
C LYS A 387 9.69 2.29 -22.15
N CYS A 388 10.67 1.40 -22.09
CA CYS A 388 11.33 1.08 -20.83
C CYS A 388 12.26 2.22 -20.43
N THR A 389 11.93 2.93 -19.37
CA THR A 389 12.73 4.05 -18.81
C THR A 389 13.81 3.58 -17.85
N ALA A 390 13.70 2.37 -17.31
CA ALA A 390 14.63 1.76 -16.37
C ALA A 390 14.89 0.30 -16.78
N PRO A 391 15.76 0.04 -17.80
CA PRO A 391 16.05 -1.34 -18.24
C PRO A 391 16.54 -2.17 -17.06
N CYS A 392 16.00 -3.38 -16.93
CA CYS A 392 16.44 -4.36 -15.94
C CYS A 392 17.42 -5.36 -16.57
N GLN A 393 18.19 -6.04 -15.73
CA GLN A 393 19.14 -7.07 -16.15
C GLN A 393 18.50 -8.31 -16.79
N PHE A 394 17.23 -8.58 -16.48
CA PHE A 394 16.53 -9.77 -16.96
C PHE A 394 16.07 -9.65 -18.42
N GLY A 395 15.80 -8.44 -18.90
CA GLY A 395 15.21 -8.24 -20.21
C GLY A 395 13.81 -8.86 -20.36
N PRO A 396 13.21 -8.79 -21.57
CA PRO A 396 11.83 -9.25 -21.77
C PRO A 396 11.68 -10.78 -21.67
N LYS A 397 12.70 -11.56 -21.98
CA LYS A 397 12.61 -13.03 -22.01
C LYS A 397 12.65 -13.66 -20.62
N ASN A 398 13.48 -13.11 -19.72
CA ASN A 398 13.77 -13.73 -18.43
C ASN A 398 13.06 -13.03 -17.26
N ALA A 399 12.36 -11.92 -17.52
CA ALA A 399 11.78 -11.12 -16.44
C ALA A 399 10.71 -11.88 -15.64
N LEU A 400 9.90 -12.73 -16.26
CA LEU A 400 8.86 -13.51 -15.59
C LEU A 400 9.36 -14.83 -15.00
N THR A 401 10.52 -15.31 -15.43
CA THR A 401 11.11 -16.59 -14.99
C THR A 401 12.26 -16.42 -13.99
N ARG A 402 12.58 -15.18 -13.58
CA ARG A 402 13.59 -14.91 -12.58
C ARG A 402 13.18 -15.45 -11.20
N GLU A 403 14.12 -15.52 -10.27
CA GLU A 403 13.93 -16.03 -8.91
C GLU A 403 13.96 -14.93 -7.82
N PHE A 404 14.23 -13.66 -8.22
CA PHE A 404 14.38 -12.54 -7.25
C PHE A 404 14.07 -11.16 -7.82
#